data_81d562578352fd09ac10b36e232ea906
#
_entry.id   81d562578352fd09ac10b36e232ea906
#
_cell.length_a   1.000
_cell.length_b   1.000
_cell.length_c   1.000
_cell.angle_alpha   90.00
_cell.angle_beta   90.00
_cell.angle_gamma   90.00
#
_symmetry.space_group_name_H-M   'P 1'
#
loop_
_entity.id
_entity.type
_entity.pdbx_description
1 polymer ?
#
loop_
_entity_poly.entity_id
_entity_poly.type
_entity_poly.pdbx_seq_one_letter_code
_entity_poly.pdbx_strand_id
1 'polypeptide(L)'
;MQIEKKTVKVKGYRKTHNFTIEKSSLAGHTFIAILKNDNPILKCTDQFNYRNKLEFSFTDNKWLTNDEIKKKNNDIDRRGIGFHKAGMWDKVVDIKKCHLQEEPSNKIRIALKEFAKKNNISFYNTRLKKGLLRTVTIRSSSLNQFM
;
A
#
# COMPACT_ATOMS: atom_id res chain seq x y z
N MET A 1 6.47 7.95 -22.35
CA MET A 1 5.59 8.55 -21.31
C MET A 1 4.97 9.80 -21.93
N GLN A 2 3.67 9.82 -22.16
CA GLN A 2 2.97 11.02 -22.63
C GLN A 2 2.64 11.90 -21.42
N ILE A 3 3.03 13.15 -21.45
CA ILE A 3 2.69 14.14 -20.43
C ILE A 3 1.69 15.10 -21.06
N GLU A 4 0.49 15.14 -20.52
CA GLU A 4 -0.55 16.08 -20.93
C GLU A 4 -0.55 17.28 -19.97
N LYS A 5 -0.39 18.50 -20.51
CA LYS A 5 -0.40 19.75 -19.74
C LYS A 5 -1.69 20.52 -19.99
N LYS A 6 -2.33 20.96 -18.92
CA LYS A 6 -3.54 21.79 -19.00
C LYS A 6 -3.47 22.92 -17.94
N THR A 7 -3.68 24.15 -18.35
CA THR A 7 -3.80 25.27 -17.42
C THR A 7 -5.24 25.40 -16.92
N VAL A 8 -5.42 25.44 -15.61
CA VAL A 8 -6.73 25.57 -14.95
C VAL A 8 -6.72 26.81 -14.08
N LYS A 9 -7.80 27.61 -14.16
CA LYS A 9 -8.04 28.74 -13.27
C LYS A 9 -8.85 28.29 -12.06
N VAL A 10 -8.28 28.45 -10.87
CA VAL A 10 -8.96 28.13 -9.62
C VAL A 10 -9.23 29.41 -8.85
N LYS A 11 -10.50 29.66 -8.55
CA LYS A 11 -10.93 30.85 -7.77
C LYS A 11 -10.68 30.57 -6.29
N GLY A 12 -9.69 31.23 -5.70
CA GLY A 12 -9.47 31.21 -4.26
C GLY A 12 -10.28 32.31 -3.55
N TYR A 13 -10.24 32.33 -2.22
CA TYR A 13 -11.01 33.27 -1.40
C TYR A 13 -10.72 34.75 -1.67
N ARG A 14 -9.48 35.10 -2.03
CA ARG A 14 -9.07 36.49 -2.29
C ARG A 14 -8.49 36.73 -3.68
N LYS A 15 -8.08 35.70 -4.41
CA LYS A 15 -7.42 35.81 -5.73
C LYS A 15 -7.76 34.58 -6.58
N THR A 16 -7.75 34.77 -7.91
CA THR A 16 -7.76 33.66 -8.86
C THR A 16 -6.33 33.20 -9.10
N HIS A 17 -6.09 31.91 -9.01
CA HIS A 17 -4.79 31.31 -9.25
C HIS A 17 -4.83 30.50 -10.55
N ASN A 18 -3.80 30.62 -11.37
CA ASN A 18 -3.59 29.77 -12.51
C ASN A 18 -2.70 28.60 -12.07
N PHE A 19 -3.13 27.39 -12.36
CA PHE A 19 -2.38 26.18 -12.10
C PHE A 19 -2.16 25.44 -13.40
N THR A 20 -0.95 24.95 -13.62
CA THR A 20 -0.66 23.99 -14.68
C THR A 20 -0.83 22.59 -14.11
N ILE A 21 -1.69 21.80 -14.72
CA ILE A 21 -1.91 20.40 -14.37
C ILE A 21 -1.09 19.56 -15.33
N GLU A 22 -0.15 18.80 -14.79
CA GLU A 22 0.55 17.75 -15.52
C GLU A 22 -0.04 16.39 -15.16
N LYS A 23 -0.50 15.68 -16.18
CA LYS A 23 -1.02 14.33 -16.04
C LYS A 23 -0.03 13.35 -16.63
N SER A 24 0.42 12.41 -15.82
CA SER A 24 1.27 11.32 -16.28
C SER A 24 0.69 9.97 -15.87
N SER A 25 0.90 8.96 -16.69
CA SER A 25 0.49 7.59 -16.39
C SER A 25 1.73 6.70 -16.35
N LEU A 26 1.87 5.95 -15.27
CA LEU A 26 2.93 4.97 -15.08
C LEU A 26 2.32 3.71 -14.46
N ALA A 27 2.57 2.55 -15.06
CA ALA A 27 2.10 1.25 -14.57
C ALA A 27 0.58 1.18 -14.29
N GLY A 28 -0.24 1.82 -15.13
CA GLY A 28 -1.71 1.84 -14.99
C GLY A 28 -2.25 2.82 -13.94
N HIS A 29 -1.39 3.59 -13.28
CA HIS A 29 -1.81 4.65 -12.36
C HIS A 29 -1.70 6.02 -13.03
N THR A 30 -2.71 6.86 -12.82
CA THR A 30 -2.71 8.25 -13.28
C THR A 30 -2.33 9.16 -12.12
N PHE A 31 -1.28 9.93 -12.31
CA PHE A 31 -0.85 10.95 -11.36
C PHE A 31 -1.24 12.33 -11.88
N ILE A 32 -1.85 13.14 -11.03
CA ILE A 32 -2.20 14.52 -11.31
C ILE A 32 -1.42 15.39 -10.33
N ALA A 33 -0.56 16.25 -10.86
CA ALA A 33 0.11 17.26 -10.05
C ALA A 33 -0.38 18.64 -10.44
N ILE A 34 -0.65 19.48 -9.47
CA ILE A 34 -1.00 20.88 -9.66
C ILE A 34 0.25 21.69 -9.39
N LEU A 35 0.81 22.28 -10.46
CA LEU A 35 2.00 23.09 -10.35
C LEU A 35 1.63 24.58 -10.31
N LYS A 36 2.21 25.28 -9.36
CA LYS A 36 2.23 26.74 -9.33
C LYS A 36 3.53 27.19 -9.99
N ASN A 37 3.46 28.02 -11.06
CA ASN A 37 4.60 28.60 -11.77
C ASN A 37 5.30 27.68 -12.81
N ASP A 38 4.59 26.83 -13.53
CA ASP A 38 5.10 26.04 -14.67
C ASP A 38 6.42 25.27 -14.46
N ASN A 39 6.79 25.05 -13.19
CA ASN A 39 7.96 24.23 -12.90
C ASN A 39 7.64 22.75 -13.15
N PRO A 40 8.57 22.00 -13.77
CA PRO A 40 8.37 20.58 -13.99
C PRO A 40 8.28 19.83 -12.66
N ILE A 41 7.50 18.74 -12.64
CA ILE A 41 7.44 17.85 -11.48
C ILE A 41 8.83 17.30 -11.20
N LEU A 42 9.32 17.49 -9.98
CA LEU A 42 10.53 16.83 -9.52
C LEU A 42 10.29 15.32 -9.49
N LYS A 43 10.98 14.61 -10.37
CA LYS A 43 10.93 13.14 -10.43
C LYS A 43 11.70 12.55 -9.27
N CYS A 44 11.16 11.50 -8.64
CA CYS A 44 11.97 10.65 -7.78
C CYS A 44 12.89 9.79 -8.65
N THR A 45 14.16 9.67 -8.29
CA THR A 45 15.13 8.80 -8.98
C THR A 45 14.74 7.34 -8.80
N ASP A 46 14.35 6.99 -7.58
CA ASP A 46 13.99 5.62 -7.20
C ASP A 46 12.47 5.48 -7.10
N GLN A 47 11.88 4.74 -8.03
CA GLN A 47 10.44 4.49 -8.06
C GLN A 47 10.02 3.34 -7.13
N PHE A 48 10.96 2.47 -6.76
CA PHE A 48 10.76 1.30 -5.92
C PHE A 48 11.76 1.31 -4.76
N ASN A 49 11.48 0.55 -3.73
CA ASN A 49 12.37 0.31 -2.59
C ASN A 49 12.83 1.56 -1.82
N TYR A 50 12.09 2.65 -1.93
CA TYR A 50 12.46 3.94 -1.32
C TYR A 50 12.00 4.08 0.15
N ARG A 51 11.29 3.11 0.68
CA ARG A 51 10.81 3.11 2.06
C ARG A 51 11.73 2.32 2.98
N ASN A 52 12.21 2.97 4.02
CA ASN A 52 13.01 2.34 5.08
C ASN A 52 12.17 1.82 6.25
N LYS A 53 10.86 2.12 6.29
CA LYS A 53 9.93 1.63 7.31
C LYS A 53 8.58 1.33 6.67
N LEU A 54 8.08 0.13 6.91
CA LEU A 54 6.72 -0.26 6.56
C LEU A 54 6.05 -0.96 7.74
N GLU A 55 4.76 -0.70 7.87
CA GLU A 55 3.89 -1.31 8.85
C GLU A 55 2.82 -2.12 8.14
N PHE A 56 2.74 -3.41 8.46
CA PHE A 56 1.76 -4.33 7.89
C PHE A 56 0.79 -4.80 8.97
N SER A 57 -0.48 -4.84 8.64
CA SER A 57 -1.53 -5.33 9.53
C SER A 57 -1.81 -6.81 9.30
N PHE A 58 -1.88 -7.59 10.37
CA PHE A 58 -2.45 -8.94 10.38
C PHE A 58 -3.98 -8.86 10.43
N THR A 59 -4.65 -9.79 9.78
CA THR A 59 -6.10 -9.89 9.82
C THR A 59 -6.58 -11.32 9.67
N ASP A 60 -7.68 -11.66 10.32
CA ASP A 60 -8.46 -12.88 10.08
C ASP A 60 -9.58 -12.66 9.06
N ASN A 61 -9.68 -11.46 8.48
CA ASN A 61 -10.73 -11.05 7.56
C ASN A 61 -10.18 -10.31 6.33
N LYS A 62 -9.23 -10.96 5.61
CA LYS A 62 -8.62 -10.38 4.42
C LYS A 62 -9.64 -10.03 3.35
N TRP A 63 -9.32 -9.01 2.56
CA TRP A 63 -10.01 -8.71 1.31
C TRP A 63 -9.82 -9.86 0.33
N LEU A 64 -10.92 -10.42 -0.20
CA LEU A 64 -10.86 -11.45 -1.22
C LEU A 64 -10.79 -10.84 -2.61
N THR A 65 -9.95 -11.43 -3.45
CA THR A 65 -9.92 -11.11 -4.88
C THR A 65 -11.13 -11.71 -5.60
N ASN A 66 -11.44 -11.17 -6.79
CA ASN A 66 -12.54 -11.72 -7.60
C ASN A 66 -12.35 -13.21 -7.91
N ASP A 67 -11.11 -13.66 -8.09
CA ASP A 67 -10.80 -15.07 -8.36
C ASP A 67 -11.03 -15.97 -7.14
N GLU A 68 -10.73 -15.46 -5.93
CA GLU A 68 -11.03 -16.16 -4.69
C GLU A 68 -12.54 -16.25 -4.46
N ILE A 69 -13.28 -15.19 -4.76
CA ILE A 69 -14.76 -15.18 -4.64
C ILE A 69 -15.40 -16.18 -5.62
N LYS A 70 -14.90 -16.24 -6.87
CA LYS A 70 -15.44 -17.14 -7.90
C LYS A 70 -15.23 -18.62 -7.59
N LYS A 71 -14.20 -18.97 -6.84
CA LYS A 71 -13.89 -20.36 -6.47
C LYS A 71 -14.94 -21.03 -5.59
N LYS A 72 -15.95 -20.30 -5.09
CA LYS A 72 -17.08 -20.80 -4.28
C LYS A 72 -16.70 -21.80 -3.16
N ASN A 73 -15.43 -21.89 -2.79
CA ASN A 73 -14.98 -22.76 -1.71
C ASN A 73 -15.37 -22.12 -0.38
N ASN A 74 -16.22 -22.79 0.37
CA ASN A 74 -16.63 -22.36 1.72
C ASN A 74 -15.45 -22.33 2.72
N ASP A 75 -14.29 -22.87 2.35
CA ASP A 75 -13.11 -23.00 3.22
C ASP A 75 -11.94 -22.10 2.78
N ILE A 76 -12.24 -20.85 2.47
CA ILE A 76 -11.19 -19.88 2.12
C ILE A 76 -10.52 -19.36 3.40
N ASP A 77 -9.23 -19.64 3.56
CA ASP A 77 -8.45 -19.05 4.65
C ASP A 77 -8.44 -17.51 4.55
N ARG A 78 -9.11 -16.89 5.51
CA ARG A 78 -9.25 -15.42 5.60
C ARG A 78 -8.08 -14.72 6.28
N ARG A 79 -7.10 -15.47 6.79
CA ARG A 79 -5.91 -14.90 7.43
C ARG A 79 -4.99 -14.29 6.39
N GLY A 80 -4.58 -13.05 6.63
CA GLY A 80 -3.73 -12.30 5.73
C GLY A 80 -2.86 -11.28 6.45
N ILE A 81 -1.84 -10.77 5.73
CA ILE A 81 -0.96 -9.72 6.19
C ILE A 81 -0.67 -8.72 5.06
N GLY A 82 -0.90 -7.44 5.32
CA GLY A 82 -0.68 -6.41 4.32
C GLY A 82 -1.19 -5.04 4.74
N PHE A 83 -1.77 -4.31 3.79
CA PHE A 83 -2.28 -2.97 4.03
C PHE A 83 -3.80 -2.94 4.09
N HIS A 84 -4.35 -2.01 4.86
CA HIS A 84 -5.79 -1.77 4.88
C HIS A 84 -6.30 -1.40 3.49
N LYS A 85 -7.44 -1.95 3.13
CA LYS A 85 -8.14 -1.58 1.90
C LYS A 85 -8.67 -0.15 2.03
N ALA A 86 -8.37 0.70 1.05
CA ALA A 86 -8.89 2.07 1.04
C ALA A 86 -10.43 2.10 1.17
N GLY A 87 -10.94 2.91 2.08
CA GLY A 87 -12.37 3.02 2.38
C GLY A 87 -12.93 1.89 3.25
N MET A 88 -12.13 0.91 3.67
CA MET A 88 -12.55 -0.23 4.50
C MET A 88 -11.61 -0.44 5.68
N TRP A 89 -12.02 0.00 6.84
CA TRP A 89 -11.21 -0.04 8.06
C TRP A 89 -10.97 -1.46 8.62
N ASP A 90 -11.83 -2.42 8.29
CA ASP A 90 -11.81 -3.80 8.79
C ASP A 90 -11.27 -4.82 7.78
N LYS A 91 -10.84 -4.36 6.59
CA LYS A 91 -10.31 -5.23 5.54
C LYS A 91 -8.85 -4.94 5.26
N VAL A 92 -8.07 -5.99 5.20
CA VAL A 92 -6.65 -5.95 4.84
C VAL A 92 -6.45 -6.70 3.52
N VAL A 93 -5.73 -6.09 2.59
CA VAL A 93 -5.30 -6.74 1.35
C VAL A 93 -4.09 -7.59 1.66
N ASP A 94 -4.20 -8.91 1.48
CA ASP A 94 -3.08 -9.85 1.65
C ASP A 94 -2.15 -9.74 0.44
N ILE A 95 -1.12 -8.91 0.53
CA ILE A 95 -0.21 -8.63 -0.57
C ILE A 95 0.84 -9.73 -0.74
N LYS A 96 1.07 -10.17 -1.98
CA LYS A 96 2.12 -11.15 -2.31
C LYS A 96 3.50 -10.51 -2.31
N LYS A 97 3.63 -9.33 -2.94
CA LYS A 97 4.88 -8.58 -3.05
C LYS A 97 4.64 -7.11 -2.80
N CYS A 98 5.44 -6.49 -1.95
CA CYS A 98 5.54 -5.06 -1.76
C CYS A 98 6.78 -4.53 -2.49
N HIS A 99 6.61 -3.49 -3.29
CA HIS A 99 7.69 -2.87 -4.05
C HIS A 99 8.25 -1.61 -3.38
N LEU A 100 7.75 -1.28 -2.17
CA LEU A 100 8.13 -0.04 -1.48
C LEU A 100 9.38 -0.20 -0.61
N GLN A 101 9.72 -1.43 -0.22
CA GLN A 101 10.86 -1.75 0.62
C GLN A 101 11.65 -2.91 0.02
N GLU A 102 12.96 -2.89 0.20
CA GLU A 102 13.89 -3.90 -0.31
C GLU A 102 13.66 -5.28 0.32
N GLU A 103 14.18 -6.31 -0.36
CA GLU A 103 14.31 -7.63 0.26
C GLU A 103 15.41 -7.59 1.35
N PRO A 104 15.24 -8.36 2.44
CA PRO A 104 14.29 -9.47 2.64
C PRO A 104 12.93 -9.10 3.25
N SER A 105 12.46 -7.85 3.20
CA SER A 105 11.20 -7.42 3.82
C SER A 105 10.00 -8.30 3.43
N ASN A 106 9.85 -8.63 2.15
CA ASN A 106 8.78 -9.54 1.71
C ASN A 106 8.94 -10.96 2.27
N LYS A 107 10.18 -11.46 2.29
CA LYS A 107 10.48 -12.80 2.85
C LYS A 107 10.15 -12.85 4.35
N ILE A 108 10.54 -11.83 5.11
CA ILE A 108 10.23 -11.72 6.54
C ILE A 108 8.71 -11.74 6.76
N ARG A 109 7.97 -10.89 6.05
CA ARG A 109 6.52 -10.79 6.16
C ARG A 109 5.82 -12.11 5.84
N ILE A 110 6.23 -12.78 4.75
CA ILE A 110 5.66 -14.07 4.33
C ILE A 110 5.99 -15.16 5.35
N ALA A 111 7.25 -15.23 5.80
CA ALA A 111 7.68 -16.20 6.80
C ALA A 111 6.90 -16.05 8.12
N LEU A 112 6.69 -14.82 8.60
CA LEU A 112 5.87 -14.56 9.78
C LEU A 112 4.43 -15.02 9.60
N LYS A 113 3.82 -14.80 8.43
CA LYS A 113 2.47 -15.27 8.13
C LYS A 113 2.37 -16.79 8.19
N GLU A 114 3.29 -17.48 7.51
CA GLU A 114 3.27 -18.94 7.45
C GLU A 114 3.59 -19.57 8.82
N PHE A 115 4.55 -19.01 9.55
CA PHE A 115 4.82 -19.42 10.93
C PHE A 115 3.59 -19.29 11.83
N ALA A 116 2.91 -18.15 11.77
CA ALA A 116 1.71 -17.92 12.56
C ALA A 116 0.58 -18.88 12.20
N LYS A 117 0.38 -19.17 10.92
CA LYS A 117 -0.60 -20.17 10.46
C LYS A 117 -0.27 -21.57 10.96
N LYS A 118 0.98 -22.00 10.80
CA LYS A 118 1.46 -23.33 11.20
C LYS A 118 1.29 -23.57 12.71
N ASN A 119 1.52 -22.55 13.51
CA ASN A 119 1.43 -22.63 14.98
C ASN A 119 0.07 -22.19 15.54
N ASN A 120 -0.95 -22.02 14.69
CA ASN A 120 -2.29 -21.58 15.08
C ASN A 120 -2.31 -20.30 15.92
N ILE A 121 -1.37 -19.39 15.67
CA ILE A 121 -1.34 -18.09 16.34
C ILE A 121 -2.45 -17.21 15.75
N SER A 122 -3.28 -16.63 16.61
CA SER A 122 -4.46 -15.87 16.18
C SER A 122 -4.07 -14.54 15.53
N PHE A 123 -4.67 -14.26 14.37
CA PHE A 123 -4.59 -12.99 13.67
C PHE A 123 -5.65 -12.03 14.23
N TYR A 124 -5.37 -10.75 14.20
CA TYR A 124 -6.26 -9.75 14.80
C TYR A 124 -7.56 -9.58 14.03
N ASN A 125 -8.67 -9.70 14.75
CA ASN A 125 -9.99 -9.35 14.26
C ASN A 125 -10.33 -7.93 14.65
N THR A 126 -10.42 -7.03 13.68
CA THR A 126 -10.64 -5.60 13.92
C THR A 126 -12.05 -5.31 14.48
N ARG A 127 -13.05 -6.12 14.10
CA ARG A 127 -14.43 -5.96 14.60
C ARG A 127 -14.60 -6.47 16.03
N LEU A 128 -14.04 -7.63 16.33
CA LEU A 128 -14.12 -8.27 17.65
C LEU A 128 -13.05 -7.70 18.62
N LYS A 129 -12.07 -6.96 18.10
CA LYS A 129 -10.92 -6.43 18.88
C LYS A 129 -10.15 -7.54 19.61
N LYS A 130 -10.00 -8.70 18.99
CA LYS A 130 -9.35 -9.90 19.54
C LYS A 130 -8.33 -10.45 18.56
N GLY A 131 -7.31 -11.14 19.06
CA GLY A 131 -6.23 -11.75 18.30
C GLY A 131 -4.86 -11.28 18.79
N LEU A 132 -3.88 -12.19 18.72
CA LEU A 132 -2.53 -11.93 19.24
C LEU A 132 -1.71 -11.07 18.29
N LEU A 133 -1.68 -11.43 16.98
CA LEU A 133 -0.90 -10.71 15.98
C LEU A 133 -1.72 -9.59 15.37
N ARG A 134 -1.32 -8.35 15.63
CA ARG A 134 -2.02 -7.17 15.12
C ARG A 134 -1.24 -6.47 14.02
N THR A 135 0.02 -6.17 14.27
CA THR A 135 0.85 -5.36 13.38
C THR A 135 2.28 -5.85 13.40
N VAL A 136 2.96 -5.80 12.27
CA VAL A 136 4.41 -5.93 12.18
C VAL A 136 4.99 -4.69 11.52
N THR A 137 6.00 -4.10 12.13
CA THR A 137 6.80 -3.02 11.55
C THR A 137 8.13 -3.58 11.11
N ILE A 138 8.48 -3.41 9.85
CA ILE A 138 9.78 -3.78 9.30
C ILE A 138 10.54 -2.51 8.97
N ARG A 139 11.73 -2.39 9.52
CA ARG A 139 12.66 -1.29 9.26
C ARG A 139 13.91 -1.80 8.57
N SER A 140 14.40 -1.06 7.59
CA SER A 140 15.69 -1.27 6.95
C SER A 140 16.60 -0.08 7.16
N SER A 141 17.89 -0.31 7.30
CA SER A 141 18.93 0.72 7.33
C SER A 141 19.65 0.80 5.99
N SER A 142 20.41 1.86 5.76
CA SER A 142 21.32 1.99 4.61
C SER A 142 22.44 0.94 4.59
N LEU A 143 22.65 0.24 5.70
CA LEU A 143 23.62 -0.86 5.83
C LEU A 143 22.97 -2.25 5.65
N ASN A 144 21.79 -2.32 5.03
CA ASN A 144 21.02 -3.56 4.83
C ASN A 144 20.73 -4.35 6.11
N GLN A 145 20.61 -3.66 7.24
CA GLN A 145 20.16 -4.25 8.49
C GLN A 145 18.64 -4.14 8.59
N PHE A 146 17.99 -5.18 9.09
CA PHE A 146 16.53 -5.24 9.25
C PHE A 146 16.16 -5.45 10.74
N MET A 147 15.14 -4.75 11.15
CA MET A 147 14.52 -4.86 12.46
C MET A 147 13.01 -5.07 12.30
#